data_b6e681b25f1ce60cccb6c3b8afd83f52
#
_entry.id   b6e681b25f1ce60cccb6c3b8afd83f52
#
_cell.length_a   1.000
_cell.length_b   1.000
_cell.length_c   1.000
_cell.angle_alpha   90.00
_cell.angle_beta   90.00
_cell.angle_gamma   90.00
#
_symmetry.space_group_name_H-M   'P 1'
#
loop_
_entity.id
_entity.type
_entity.pdbx_description
1 polymer ?
#
loop_
_entity_poly.entity_id
_entity_poly.type
_entity_poly.pdbx_seq_one_letter_code
_entity_poly.pdbx_strand_id
1 'polypeptide(L)' 'MNNIGFIGVGYMGYGIAKNILDKGNNLFVIANKNRKPIEKILSKGAKEVKTLEEFKEKQLNVLFKCVTN' A
#
# COMPACT_ATOMS: atom_id res chain seq x y z
N MET A 1 -14.23 3.67 -7.30
CA MET A 1 -12.82 3.28 -7.13
C MET A 1 -12.14 4.31 -6.27
N ASN A 2 -11.56 3.89 -5.15
CA ASN A 2 -10.90 4.78 -4.21
C ASN A 2 -9.39 4.70 -4.33
N ASN A 3 -8.73 5.81 -4.00
CA ASN A 3 -7.27 5.83 -3.89
C ASN A 3 -6.91 5.57 -2.44
N ILE A 4 -6.18 4.50 -2.21
CA ILE A 4 -5.85 4.06 -0.86
C ILE A 4 -4.34 3.98 -0.72
N GLY A 5 -3.82 4.57 0.34
CA GLY A 5 -2.41 4.53 0.64
C GLY A 5 -2.12 3.58 1.80
N PHE A 6 -0.96 2.93 1.76
CA PHE A 6 -0.57 1.97 2.77
C PHE A 6 0.90 2.18 3.11
N ILE A 7 1.18 2.51 4.36
CA ILE A 7 2.55 2.69 4.83
C ILE A 7 2.96 1.46 5.63
N GLY A 8 4.07 0.84 5.23
CA GLY A 8 4.62 -0.28 5.96
C GLY A 8 3.84 -1.56 5.79
N VAL A 9 3.76 -2.06 4.57
CA VAL A 9 3.10 -3.34 4.31
C VAL A 9 3.95 -4.48 4.88
N GLY A 10 3.48 -5.07 5.97
CA GLY A 10 4.08 -6.29 6.52
C GLY A 10 3.25 -7.50 6.11
N TYR A 11 3.57 -8.66 6.69
CA TYR A 11 2.82 -9.87 6.34
C TYR A 11 1.34 -9.78 6.70
N MET A 12 1.03 -9.13 7.82
CA MET A 12 -0.36 -8.91 8.19
C MET A 12 -1.03 -7.89 7.28
N GLY A 13 -0.30 -6.81 6.98
CA GLY A 13 -0.82 -5.78 6.10
C GLY A 13 -1.03 -6.27 4.69
N TYR A 14 -0.28 -7.27 4.26
CA TYR A 14 -0.42 -7.83 2.93
C TYR A 14 -1.84 -8.36 2.67
N GLY A 15 -2.41 -9.07 3.64
CA GLY A 15 -3.77 -9.59 3.49
C GLY A 15 -4.79 -8.48 3.31
N ILE A 16 -4.65 -7.41 4.10
CA ILE A 16 -5.55 -6.25 3.98
C ILE A 16 -5.36 -5.56 2.63
N ALA A 17 -4.11 -5.36 2.22
CA ALA A 17 -3.80 -4.71 0.95
C ALA A 17 -4.33 -5.51 -0.23
N LYS A 18 -4.21 -6.83 -0.17
CA LYS A 18 -4.72 -7.70 -1.22
C LYS A 18 -6.23 -7.55 -1.35
N ASN A 19 -6.94 -7.53 -0.23
CA ASN A 19 -8.40 -7.35 -0.25
C ASN A 19 -8.80 -6.02 -0.87
N ILE A 20 -8.04 -4.97 -0.59
CA ILE A 20 -8.29 -3.65 -1.16
C ILE A 20 -8.19 -3.70 -2.68
N LEU A 21 -7.14 -4.35 -3.19
CA LEU A 21 -6.94 -4.49 -4.62
C LEU A 21 -8.03 -5.35 -5.26
N ASP A 22 -8.41 -6.44 -4.60
CA ASP A 22 -9.42 -7.35 -5.13
C ASP A 22 -10.78 -6.67 -5.29
N LYS A 23 -11.03 -5.63 -4.52
CA LYS A 23 -12.27 -4.86 -4.62
C LYS A 23 -12.22 -3.76 -5.67
N GLY A 24 -11.13 -3.66 -6.42
CA GLY A 24 -11.02 -2.72 -7.52
C GLY A 24 -10.52 -1.34 -7.15
N ASN A 25 -9.93 -1.18 -5.99
CA ASN A 25 -9.38 0.10 -5.57
C ASN A 25 -7.97 0.31 -6.09
N ASN A 26 -7.56 1.57 -6.19
CA ASN A 26 -6.16 1.90 -6.45
C ASN A 26 -5.40 1.84 -5.13
N LEU A 27 -4.31 1.12 -5.12
CA LEU A 27 -3.50 0.98 -3.92
C LEU A 27 -2.09 1.51 -4.16
N PHE A 28 -1.67 2.42 -3.30
CA PHE A 28 -0.33 2.98 -3.32
C PHE A 28 0.36 2.60 -2.02
N VAL A 29 1.59 2.10 -2.12
CA VAL A 29 2.31 1.58 -0.95
C VAL A 29 3.68 2.24 -0.85
N ILE A 30 4.12 2.49 0.38
CA ILE A 30 5.49 2.88 0.66
C ILE A 30 6.21 1.68 1.23
N ALA A 31 7.35 1.34 0.63
CA ALA A 31 8.15 0.22 1.09
C ALA A 31 8.75 0.49 2.47
N ASN A 32 8.65 -0.49 3.33
CA ASN A 32 9.36 -0.50 4.61
C ASN A 32 10.65 -1.30 4.45
N LYS A 33 11.29 -1.65 5.55
CA LYS A 33 12.55 -2.39 5.53
C LYS A 33 12.42 -3.75 4.85
N ASN A 34 11.28 -4.40 5.03
CA ASN A 34 11.03 -5.72 4.45
C ASN A 34 10.32 -5.57 3.11
N ARG A 35 11.03 -5.85 2.03
CA ARG A 35 10.49 -5.69 0.69
C ARG A 35 9.69 -6.88 0.20
N LYS A 36 9.78 -8.04 0.85
CA LYS A 36 9.09 -9.23 0.35
C LYS A 36 7.57 -9.06 0.25
N PRO A 37 6.88 -8.56 1.30
CA PRO A 37 5.44 -8.32 1.16
C PRO A 37 5.13 -7.25 0.13
N ILE A 38 5.98 -6.24 0.00
CA ILE A 38 5.80 -5.17 -0.98
C ILE A 38 5.86 -5.76 -2.39
N GLU A 39 6.85 -6.59 -2.67
CA GLU A 39 6.99 -7.17 -4.00
C GLU A 39 5.79 -8.03 -4.36
N LYS A 40 5.26 -8.77 -3.41
CA LYS A 40 4.07 -9.58 -3.65
C LYS A 40 2.86 -8.71 -3.99
N ILE A 41 2.66 -7.63 -3.26
CA ILE A 41 1.49 -6.79 -3.50
C ILE A 41 1.64 -5.97 -4.78
N LEU A 42 2.85 -5.60 -5.15
CA LEU A 42 3.08 -4.93 -6.43
C LEU A 42 2.74 -5.84 -7.59
N SER A 43 3.02 -7.13 -7.48
CA SER A 43 2.67 -8.08 -8.53
C SER A 43 1.17 -8.25 -8.67
N LYS A 44 0.39 -7.86 -7.67
CA LYS A 44 -1.07 -7.90 -7.70
C LYS A 44 -1.69 -6.62 -8.24
N GLY A 45 -0.89 -5.60 -8.52
CA GLY A 45 -1.39 -4.37 -9.11
C GLY A 45 -1.21 -3.12 -8.27
N ALA A 46 -0.61 -3.22 -7.09
CA ALA A 46 -0.33 -2.04 -6.28
C ALA A 46 0.80 -1.22 -6.91
N LYS A 47 0.85 0.05 -6.57
CA LYS A 47 1.89 0.95 -7.05
C LYS A 47 2.75 1.41 -5.89
N GLU A 48 4.06 1.36 -6.07
CA GLU A 48 5.00 1.80 -5.04
C GLU A 48 5.21 3.31 -5.12
N VAL A 49 5.23 3.95 -3.95
CA VAL A 49 5.50 5.38 -3.79
C VAL A 49 6.72 5.49 -2.89
N LYS A 50 7.60 6.43 -3.18
CA LYS A 50 8.86 6.54 -2.44
C LYS A 50 8.81 7.50 -1.27
N THR A 51 7.93 8.50 -1.31
CA THR A 51 7.88 9.52 -0.27
C THR A 51 6.44 9.79 0.15
N LEU A 52 6.29 10.34 1.36
CA LEU A 52 4.97 10.76 1.83
C LEU A 52 4.39 11.89 0.98
N GLU A 53 5.26 12.70 0.39
CA GLU A 53 4.81 13.78 -0.47
C GLU A 53 4.11 13.27 -1.71
N GLU A 54 4.58 12.15 -2.26
CA GLU A 54 3.92 11.53 -3.39
C GLU A 54 2.51 11.05 -3.01
N PHE A 55 2.32 10.60 -1.78
CA PHE A 55 0.98 10.25 -1.31
C PHE A 55 0.04 11.44 -1.37
N LYS A 56 0.51 12.62 -0.99
CA LYS A 56 -0.33 13.81 -1.02
C LYS A 56 -0.76 14.13 -2.45
N GLU A 57 0.11 13.91 -3.41
CA GLU A 57 -0.21 14.14 -4.81
C GLU A 57 -1.25 13.17 -5.34
N LYS A 58 -1.35 11.98 -4.75
CA LYS A 58 -2.29 10.95 -5.19
C LYS A 58 -3.72 11.20 -4.71
N GLN A 59 -3.94 12.18 -3.85
CA GLN A 59 -5.27 12.50 -3.32
C GLN A 59 -5.95 11.26 -2.74
N LEU A 60 -5.32 10.71 -1.70
CA LEU A 60 -5.81 9.48 -1.08
C LEU A 60 -7.14 9.69 -0.36
N ASN A 61 -8.03 8.73 -0.52
CA ASN A 61 -9.28 8.70 0.24
C ASN A 61 -9.05 8.12 1.63
N VAL A 62 -8.15 7.14 1.75
CA VAL A 62 -7.85 6.48 3.01
C VAL A 62 -6.35 6.20 3.07
N LEU A 63 -5.78 6.35 4.25
CA LEU A 63 -4.38 6.03 4.50
C LEU A 63 -4.28 5.06 5.67
N PHE A 64 -3.72 3.90 5.42
CA PHE A 64 -3.44 2.91 6.46
C PHE A 64 -1.97 2.98 6.86
N LYS A 65 -1.71 2.95 8.16
CA LYS A 65 -0.36 2.80 8.69
C LYS A 65 -0.27 1.47 9.40
N CYS A 66 0.60 0.60 8.90
CA CYS A 66 0.94 -0.62 9.60
C CYS A 66 2.27 -0.41 10.30
N VAL A 67 2.21 -0.25 11.60
CA VAL A 67 3.43 -0.11 12.39
C VAL A 67 3.88 -1.51 12.75
N THR A 68 4.98 -1.93 12.17
CA THR A 68 5.61 -3.18 12.53
C THR A 68 6.81 -2.88 13.39
N ASN A 69 6.87 -3.49 14.53
CA ASN A 69 8.04 -3.37 15.36
C ASN A 69 9.10 -4.34 14.90
#